data_5df6200748a855792a075700412b7d1a
#
_entry.id   5df6200748a855792a075700412b7d1a
#
_cell.length_a   1.000
_cell.length_b   1.000
_cell.length_c   1.000
_cell.angle_alpha   90.00
_cell.angle_beta   90.00
_cell.angle_gamma   90.00
#
_symmetry.space_group_name_H-M   'P 1'
#
loop_
_entity.id
_entity.type
_entity.pdbx_description
1 polymer ?
#
loop_
_entity_poly.entity_id
_entity_poly.type
_entity_poly.pdbx_seq_one_letter_code
_entity_poly.pdbx_strand_id
1 'polypeptide(L)'
;MRSILVDAGPLIAMQDRSDNHHRRVKRFLEEFRGRLLTTWPVLAEACHFLPEREQIRFLRWAAGGGLSVVELHETALSEIADWKEKYRNLPMDLADASLLWVAEQTGITEILTIDLRDFSAYRLPNGKALVPVL
;
A
#
# COMPACT_ATOMS: atom_id res chain seq x y z
N MET A 1 -10.96 -9.79 -12.86
CA MET A 1 -9.61 -9.94 -12.29
C MET A 1 -9.58 -9.31 -10.90
N ARG A 2 -9.07 -10.02 -9.93
CA ARG A 2 -8.94 -9.51 -8.56
C ARG A 2 -7.88 -8.43 -8.51
N SER A 3 -8.19 -7.33 -7.81
CA SER A 3 -7.26 -6.23 -7.59
C SER A 3 -7.17 -5.94 -6.10
N ILE A 4 -5.96 -5.77 -5.58
CA ILE A 4 -5.73 -5.44 -4.19
C ILE A 4 -4.76 -4.27 -4.07
N LEU A 5 -4.88 -3.53 -2.97
CA LEU A 5 -3.95 -2.47 -2.63
C LEU A 5 -2.72 -3.06 -1.96
N VAL A 6 -1.58 -2.39 -2.08
CA VAL A 6 -0.34 -2.85 -1.46
C VAL A 6 0.32 -1.71 -0.70
N ASP A 7 0.61 -1.97 0.57
CA ASP A 7 1.34 -1.05 1.45
C ASP A 7 2.85 -1.24 1.32
N ALA A 8 3.63 -0.32 1.88
CA ALA A 8 5.09 -0.32 1.78
C ALA A 8 5.75 -1.53 2.47
N GLY A 9 5.22 -1.97 3.62
CA GLY A 9 5.81 -3.07 4.37
C GLY A 9 6.02 -4.33 3.54
N PRO A 10 4.98 -4.85 2.87
CA PRO A 10 5.13 -6.01 1.98
C PRO A 10 6.09 -5.77 0.83
N LEU A 11 6.13 -4.57 0.27
CA LEU A 11 7.05 -4.25 -0.83
C LEU A 11 8.51 -4.30 -0.37
N ILE A 12 8.78 -3.80 0.82
CA ILE A 12 10.11 -3.90 1.44
C ILE A 12 10.45 -5.37 1.71
N ALA A 13 9.52 -6.10 2.34
CA ALA A 13 9.73 -7.50 2.70
C ALA A 13 9.99 -8.38 1.48
N MET A 14 9.36 -8.09 0.36
CA MET A 14 9.57 -8.82 -0.88
C MET A 14 11.02 -8.71 -1.39
N GLN A 15 11.63 -7.54 -1.23
CA GLN A 15 12.98 -7.27 -1.72
C GLN A 15 14.06 -7.60 -0.70
N ASP A 16 13.77 -7.53 0.58
CA ASP A 16 14.73 -7.72 1.66
C ASP A 16 14.58 -9.12 2.26
N ARG A 17 15.52 -10.01 1.90
CA ARG A 17 15.50 -11.40 2.36
C ARG A 17 15.65 -11.53 3.87
N SER A 18 16.20 -10.53 4.53
CA SER A 18 16.37 -10.53 5.99
C SER A 18 15.13 -10.06 6.74
N ASP A 19 14.12 -9.53 6.03
CA ASP A 19 12.88 -9.08 6.65
C ASP A 19 12.12 -10.28 7.22
N ASN A 20 11.57 -10.13 8.43
CA ASN A 20 10.84 -11.18 9.12
C ASN A 20 9.63 -11.69 8.33
N HIS A 21 9.06 -10.84 7.48
CA HIS A 21 7.88 -11.18 6.69
C HIS A 21 8.19 -11.62 5.26
N HIS A 22 9.47 -11.74 4.92
CA HIS A 22 9.89 -12.03 3.55
C HIS A 22 9.22 -13.30 3.01
N ARG A 23 9.26 -14.40 3.74
CA ARG A 23 8.69 -15.67 3.28
C ARG A 23 7.19 -15.61 3.07
N ARG A 24 6.46 -14.99 4.01
CA ARG A 24 5.01 -14.88 3.92
C ARG A 24 4.59 -14.06 2.72
N VAL A 25 5.23 -12.93 2.52
CA VAL A 25 4.92 -12.03 1.40
C VAL A 25 5.28 -12.71 0.08
N LYS A 26 6.44 -13.33 0.00
CA LYS A 26 6.87 -14.03 -1.21
C LYS A 26 5.88 -15.13 -1.59
N ARG A 27 5.47 -15.94 -0.62
CA ARG A 27 4.49 -17.01 -0.84
C ARG A 27 3.17 -16.44 -1.35
N PHE A 28 2.69 -15.39 -0.69
CA PHE A 28 1.44 -14.75 -1.12
C PHE A 28 1.53 -14.29 -2.58
N LEU A 29 2.61 -13.59 -2.95
CA LEU A 29 2.78 -13.06 -4.29
C LEU A 29 2.93 -14.16 -5.35
N GLU A 30 3.57 -15.26 -5.01
CA GLU A 30 3.70 -16.41 -5.92
C GLU A 30 2.35 -17.05 -6.24
N GLU A 31 1.43 -17.04 -5.29
CA GLU A 31 0.09 -17.64 -5.44
C GLU A 31 -0.96 -16.65 -5.94
N PHE A 32 -0.70 -15.36 -5.79
CA PHE A 32 -1.68 -14.33 -6.14
C PHE A 32 -1.83 -14.20 -7.66
N ARG A 33 -3.08 -14.17 -8.11
CA ARG A 33 -3.43 -13.91 -9.50
C ARG A 33 -4.33 -12.68 -9.55
N GLY A 34 -3.83 -11.59 -10.12
CA GLY A 34 -4.55 -10.34 -10.17
C GLY A 34 -3.61 -9.15 -10.28
N ARG A 35 -4.14 -7.99 -9.92
CA ARG A 35 -3.39 -6.73 -10.00
C ARG A 35 -3.08 -6.21 -8.60
N LEU A 36 -1.86 -5.73 -8.45
CA LEU A 36 -1.40 -5.05 -7.25
C LEU A 36 -1.38 -3.54 -7.53
N LEU A 37 -2.16 -2.79 -6.76
CA LEU A 37 -2.25 -1.33 -6.91
C LEU A 37 -1.59 -0.64 -5.74
N THR A 38 -0.83 0.40 -6.02
CA THR A 38 -0.19 1.23 -5.00
C THR A 38 -0.14 2.69 -5.45
N THR A 39 0.51 3.52 -4.66
CA THR A 39 0.61 4.95 -4.91
C THR A 39 2.06 5.42 -4.87
N TRP A 40 2.33 6.61 -5.40
CA TRP A 40 3.66 7.20 -5.35
C TRP A 40 4.17 7.40 -3.92
N PRO A 41 3.37 7.88 -2.95
CA PRO A 41 3.83 7.96 -1.55
C PRO A 41 4.27 6.62 -0.98
N VAL A 42 3.57 5.52 -1.30
CA VAL A 42 3.95 4.17 -0.87
C VAL A 42 5.27 3.76 -1.50
N LEU A 43 5.47 4.04 -2.79
CA LEU A 43 6.72 3.74 -3.47
C LEU A 43 7.89 4.49 -2.85
N ALA A 44 7.70 5.77 -2.55
CA ALA A 44 8.73 6.59 -1.91
C ALA A 44 9.10 6.03 -0.54
N GLU A 45 8.12 5.63 0.25
CA GLU A 45 8.36 5.03 1.56
C GLU A 45 9.13 3.71 1.44
N ALA A 46 8.72 2.83 0.54
CA ALA A 46 9.40 1.56 0.32
C ALA A 46 10.86 1.78 -0.09
N CYS A 47 11.11 2.68 -1.03
CA CYS A 47 12.46 3.00 -1.49
C CYS A 47 13.31 3.59 -0.38
N HIS A 48 12.72 4.37 0.51
CA HIS A 48 13.47 4.96 1.64
C HIS A 48 14.12 3.88 2.51
N PHE A 49 13.48 2.73 2.67
CA PHE A 49 13.97 1.65 3.52
C PHE A 49 14.75 0.58 2.76
N LEU A 50 14.89 0.69 1.45
CA LEU A 50 15.64 -0.28 0.65
C LEU A 50 17.02 0.28 0.29
N PRO A 51 18.09 -0.54 0.39
CA PRO A 51 19.39 -0.16 -0.16
C PRO A 51 19.31 0.06 -1.67
N GLU A 52 20.23 0.80 -2.23
CA GLU A 52 20.21 1.21 -3.64
C GLU A 52 19.99 0.05 -4.60
N ARG A 53 20.70 -1.05 -4.39
CA ARG A 53 20.61 -2.23 -5.26
C ARG A 53 19.20 -2.82 -5.28
N GLU A 54 18.60 -2.94 -4.11
CA GLU A 54 17.25 -3.46 -3.96
C GLU A 54 16.22 -2.46 -4.47
N GLN A 55 16.44 -1.16 -4.34
CA GLN A 55 15.58 -0.14 -4.93
C GLN A 55 15.50 -0.30 -6.44
N ILE A 56 16.67 -0.44 -7.09
CA ILE A 56 16.73 -0.57 -8.56
C ILE A 56 15.97 -1.80 -9.01
N ARG A 57 16.18 -2.94 -8.35
CA ARG A 57 15.48 -4.17 -8.67
C ARG A 57 13.98 -4.04 -8.48
N PHE A 58 13.57 -3.41 -7.38
CA PHE A 58 12.18 -3.15 -7.08
C PHE A 58 11.51 -2.29 -8.15
N LEU A 59 12.15 -1.19 -8.52
CA LEU A 59 11.59 -0.27 -9.52
C LEU A 59 11.49 -0.92 -10.91
N ARG A 60 12.45 -1.77 -11.29
CA ARG A 60 12.38 -2.50 -12.55
C ARG A 60 11.26 -3.52 -12.56
N TRP A 61 11.06 -4.22 -11.44
CA TRP A 61 9.94 -5.14 -11.28
C TRP A 61 8.60 -4.40 -11.39
N ALA A 62 8.47 -3.28 -10.71
CA ALA A 62 7.25 -2.47 -10.76
C ALA A 62 6.96 -1.98 -12.19
N ALA A 63 7.98 -1.44 -12.87
CA ALA A 63 7.85 -0.93 -14.22
C ALA A 63 7.52 -2.06 -15.22
N GLY A 64 7.98 -3.26 -14.96
CA GLY A 64 7.73 -4.43 -15.82
C GLY A 64 6.36 -5.06 -15.66
N GLY A 65 5.46 -4.44 -14.90
CA GLY A 65 4.09 -4.93 -14.72
C GLY A 65 3.81 -5.50 -13.34
N GLY A 66 4.77 -5.45 -12.42
CA GLY A 66 4.56 -5.96 -11.06
C GLY A 66 3.57 -5.15 -10.25
N LEU A 67 3.53 -3.86 -10.47
CA LEU A 67 2.62 -2.93 -9.79
C LEU A 67 1.89 -2.05 -10.79
N SER A 68 0.66 -1.68 -10.43
CA SER A 68 -0.06 -0.57 -11.08
C SER A 68 -0.03 0.61 -10.11
N VAL A 69 0.54 1.72 -10.54
CA VAL A 69 0.64 2.93 -9.72
C VAL A 69 -0.54 3.83 -10.05
N VAL A 70 -1.38 4.09 -9.05
CA VAL A 70 -2.55 4.94 -9.23
C VAL A 70 -2.15 6.40 -9.08
N GLU A 71 -2.51 7.20 -10.07
CA GLU A 71 -2.26 8.64 -10.03
C GLU A 71 -3.14 9.31 -8.97
N LEU A 72 -2.54 10.20 -8.19
CA LEU A 72 -3.24 11.02 -7.22
C LEU A 72 -3.31 12.43 -7.78
N HIS A 73 -4.53 12.90 -8.05
CA HIS A 73 -4.72 14.27 -8.48
C HIS A 73 -4.57 15.21 -7.28
N GLU A 74 -4.16 16.45 -7.54
CA GLU A 74 -3.97 17.43 -6.47
C GLU A 74 -5.24 17.69 -5.65
N THR A 75 -6.43 17.44 -6.23
CA THR A 75 -7.69 17.56 -5.50
C THR A 75 -7.80 16.58 -4.35
N ALA A 76 -7.02 15.48 -4.38
CA ALA A 76 -6.97 14.52 -3.27
C ALA A 76 -6.36 15.13 -2.01
N LEU A 77 -5.57 16.19 -2.12
CA LEU A 77 -4.88 16.80 -0.98
C LEU A 77 -5.85 17.25 0.10
N SER A 78 -6.97 17.87 -0.30
CA SER A 78 -7.98 18.34 0.65
C SER A 78 -8.66 17.19 1.37
N GLU A 79 -9.03 16.13 0.64
CA GLU A 79 -9.67 14.95 1.22
C GLU A 79 -8.72 14.21 2.16
N ILE A 80 -7.44 14.11 1.79
CA ILE A 80 -6.42 13.50 2.64
C ILE A 80 -6.22 14.31 3.91
N ALA A 81 -6.21 15.66 3.79
CA ALA A 81 -6.10 16.52 4.96
C ALA A 81 -7.27 16.30 5.94
N ASP A 82 -8.48 16.15 5.41
CA ASP A 82 -9.67 15.88 6.21
C ASP A 82 -9.54 14.54 6.95
N TRP A 83 -9.06 13.50 6.29
CA TRP A 83 -8.83 12.21 6.95
C TRP A 83 -7.76 12.30 8.04
N LYS A 84 -6.66 12.99 7.78
CA LYS A 84 -5.60 13.17 8.78
C LYS A 84 -6.12 13.93 10.00
N GLU A 85 -6.99 14.89 9.79
CA GLU A 85 -7.62 15.61 10.90
C GLU A 85 -8.56 14.71 11.70
N LYS A 86 -9.41 13.94 11.01
CA LYS A 86 -10.32 12.99 11.64
C LYS A 86 -9.59 11.96 12.50
N TYR A 87 -8.45 11.48 12.02
CA TYR A 87 -7.65 10.44 12.69
C TYR A 87 -6.39 11.00 13.33
N ARG A 88 -6.40 12.30 13.75
CA ARG A 88 -5.21 12.96 14.30
C ARG A 88 -4.62 12.27 15.52
N ASN A 89 -5.40 11.47 16.22
CA ASN A 89 -4.94 10.70 17.39
C ASN A 89 -4.45 9.30 17.03
N LEU A 90 -4.47 8.94 15.77
CA LEU A 90 -3.96 7.67 15.23
C LEU A 90 -2.87 7.97 14.21
N PRO A 91 -1.83 7.14 14.16
CA PRO A 91 -0.80 7.34 13.14
C PRO A 91 -1.38 7.06 11.74
N MET A 92 -1.49 8.11 10.96
CA MET A 92 -1.86 8.03 9.54
C MET A 92 -0.90 8.93 8.77
N ASP A 93 0.08 8.34 8.09
CA ASP A 93 0.99 9.10 7.25
C ASP A 93 0.38 9.31 5.86
N LEU A 94 1.11 10.02 5.00
CA LEU A 94 0.63 10.31 3.65
C LEU A 94 0.45 9.03 2.83
N ALA A 95 1.31 8.05 3.01
CA ALA A 95 1.20 6.78 2.29
C ALA A 95 -0.10 6.05 2.67
N ASP A 96 -0.40 5.93 3.96
CA ASP A 96 -1.65 5.31 4.44
C ASP A 96 -2.86 6.05 3.88
N ALA A 97 -2.87 7.37 3.97
CA ALA A 97 -3.97 8.19 3.50
C ALA A 97 -4.17 8.05 1.99
N SER A 98 -3.08 7.93 1.23
CA SER A 98 -3.16 7.75 -0.22
C SER A 98 -3.83 6.44 -0.60
N LEU A 99 -3.56 5.37 0.15
CA LEU A 99 -4.21 4.07 -0.09
C LEU A 99 -5.70 4.12 0.24
N LEU A 100 -6.08 4.80 1.32
CA LEU A 100 -7.49 5.00 1.65
C LEU A 100 -8.20 5.79 0.55
N TRP A 101 -7.54 6.81 0.01
CA TRP A 101 -8.09 7.57 -1.10
C TRP A 101 -8.35 6.70 -2.33
N VAL A 102 -7.39 5.84 -2.69
CA VAL A 102 -7.55 4.91 -3.81
C VAL A 102 -8.70 3.94 -3.54
N ALA A 103 -8.80 3.42 -2.31
CA ALA A 103 -9.89 2.52 -1.94
C ALA A 103 -11.25 3.20 -2.14
N GLU A 104 -11.38 4.44 -1.74
CA GLU A 104 -12.62 5.20 -1.93
C GLU A 104 -12.94 5.40 -3.40
N GLN A 105 -11.96 5.76 -4.21
CA GLN A 105 -12.16 6.05 -5.64
C GLN A 105 -12.47 4.79 -6.45
N THR A 106 -11.90 3.66 -6.08
CA THR A 106 -11.98 2.44 -6.88
C THR A 106 -12.96 1.40 -6.35
N GLY A 107 -13.33 1.50 -5.07
CA GLY A 107 -14.12 0.45 -4.40
C GLY A 107 -13.30 -0.76 -3.99
N ILE A 108 -11.99 -0.76 -4.23
CA ILE A 108 -11.10 -1.85 -3.82
C ILE A 108 -10.85 -1.72 -2.33
N THR A 109 -11.16 -2.76 -1.56
CA THR A 109 -11.02 -2.73 -0.10
C THR A 109 -10.02 -3.75 0.43
N GLU A 110 -9.58 -4.70 -0.37
CA GLU A 110 -8.57 -5.66 0.05
C GLU A 110 -7.18 -5.03 -0.01
N ILE A 111 -6.37 -5.25 1.01
CA ILE A 111 -5.04 -4.66 1.11
C ILE A 111 -4.02 -5.69 1.57
N LEU A 112 -2.89 -5.73 0.87
CA LEU A 112 -1.71 -6.47 1.29
C LEU A 112 -0.91 -5.55 2.20
N THR A 113 -0.90 -5.85 3.49
CA THR A 113 -0.19 -5.09 4.51
C THR A 113 0.27 -6.01 5.63
N ILE A 114 1.32 -5.62 6.32
CA ILE A 114 1.76 -6.26 7.56
C ILE A 114 1.41 -5.40 8.77
N ASP A 115 0.89 -4.19 8.54
CA ASP A 115 0.44 -3.29 9.60
C ASP A 115 -1.07 -3.41 9.78
N LEU A 116 -1.47 -4.50 10.45
CA LEU A 116 -2.89 -4.81 10.62
C LEU A 116 -3.59 -3.82 11.56
N ARG A 117 -2.85 -3.28 12.53
CA ARG A 117 -3.43 -2.42 13.56
C ARG A 117 -3.96 -1.10 12.98
N ASP A 118 -3.15 -0.41 12.20
CA ASP A 118 -3.52 0.91 11.68
C ASP A 118 -4.69 0.82 10.71
N PHE A 119 -4.60 -0.09 9.74
CA PHE A 119 -5.65 -0.21 8.73
C PHE A 119 -6.97 -0.74 9.28
N SER A 120 -6.96 -1.48 10.38
CA SER A 120 -8.19 -1.94 11.01
C SER A 120 -8.94 -0.79 11.71
N ALA A 121 -8.25 0.28 12.07
CA ALA A 121 -8.85 1.43 12.75
C ALA A 121 -9.49 2.44 11.79
N TYR A 122 -9.00 2.52 10.56
CA TYR A 122 -9.49 3.49 9.58
C TYR A 122 -10.80 3.03 8.94
N ARG A 123 -11.67 3.99 8.63
CA ARG A 123 -12.94 3.73 7.93
C ARG A 123 -13.09 4.66 6.74
N LEU A 124 -13.57 4.11 5.63
CA LEU A 124 -13.94 4.90 4.47
C LEU A 124 -15.23 5.68 4.75
N PRO A 125 -15.54 6.72 3.95
CA PRO A 125 -16.79 7.48 4.14
C PRO A 125 -18.05 6.61 4.17
N ASN A 126 -18.06 5.47 3.48
CA ASN A 126 -19.18 4.52 3.49
C ASN A 126 -19.19 3.60 4.72
N GLY A 127 -18.29 3.81 5.67
CA GLY A 127 -18.18 3.00 6.90
C GLY A 127 -17.39 1.71 6.77
N LYS A 128 -16.97 1.32 5.55
CA LYS A 128 -16.20 0.09 5.35
C LYS A 128 -14.75 0.25 5.77
N ALA A 129 -14.17 -0.82 6.30
CA ALA A 129 -12.75 -0.90 6.60
C ALA A 129 -12.02 -1.57 5.46
N LEU A 130 -10.71 -1.34 5.36
CA LEU A 130 -9.87 -2.14 4.48
C LEU A 130 -9.71 -3.54 5.08
N VAL A 131 -9.62 -4.54 4.22
CA VAL A 131 -9.55 -5.95 4.62
C VAL A 131 -8.16 -6.48 4.31
N PRO A 132 -7.32 -6.74 5.33
CA PRO A 132 -6.00 -7.32 5.11
C PRO A 132 -6.11 -8.74 4.53
N VAL A 133 -5.22 -9.07 3.59
CA VAL A 133 -5.25 -10.36 2.88
C VAL A 133 -4.02 -11.24 3.11
N LEU A 134 -3.10 -10.80 3.96
CA LEU A 134 -1.90 -11.57 4.25
C LEU A 134 -2.10 -12.47 5.49
#